data_2e2f29bf3d19af16e818f871b72cfe36
#
_entry.id   2e2f29bf3d19af16e818f871b72cfe36
#
_cell.length_a   1.000
_cell.length_b   1.000
_cell.length_c   1.000
_cell.angle_alpha   90.00
_cell.angle_beta   90.00
_cell.angle_gamma   90.00
#
_symmetry.space_group_name_H-M   'P 1'
#
loop_
_entity.id
_entity.type
_entity.pdbx_description
1 polymer ?
#
loop_
_entity_poly.entity_id
_entity_poly.type
_entity_poly.pdbx_seq_one_letter_code
_entity_poly.pdbx_strand_id
1 'polypeptide(L)'
;KPKVFLGHSLGEYSALVAGNFINITDASILIKKRGELMHSSIEPNISGMAAIIGKNAKFIDGVIKKNNLKVVIANDNSPMQVVISGLIEDIISSEQIFFKNGVKRFVKLNVSAAFHSNLMNDAQLELINEINKINFKNCNIPIISNYDSTINSNIESIIYSLKNQMANRVRWTDSIKKLEETETTQIIEIGPGKVLSGLIARI
;
A
#
# COMPACT_ATOMS: atom_id res chain seq x y z
N LYS A 1 -14.15 -8.90 20.42
CA LYS A 1 -14.72 -8.11 19.32
C LYS A 1 -13.63 -7.24 18.71
N PRO A 2 -13.51 -7.15 17.38
CA PRO A 2 -12.53 -6.26 16.77
C PRO A 2 -12.73 -4.81 17.19
N LYS A 3 -11.64 -4.08 17.41
CA LYS A 3 -11.65 -2.64 17.68
C LYS A 3 -11.45 -1.84 16.40
N VAL A 4 -10.68 -2.41 15.44
CA VAL A 4 -10.34 -1.78 14.16
C VAL A 4 -10.00 -2.85 13.14
N PHE A 5 -10.24 -2.58 11.87
CA PHE A 5 -9.77 -3.38 10.75
C PHE A 5 -8.69 -2.60 9.98
N LEU A 6 -7.71 -3.32 9.46
CA LEU A 6 -6.73 -2.79 8.53
C LEU A 6 -6.23 -3.90 7.62
N GLY A 7 -5.67 -3.52 6.48
CA GLY A 7 -5.10 -4.47 5.55
C GLY A 7 -4.08 -3.79 4.63
N HIS A 8 -3.10 -4.53 4.14
CA HIS A 8 -2.04 -4.00 3.30
C HIS A 8 -2.43 -4.10 1.83
N SER A 9 -2.51 -2.99 1.11
CA SER A 9 -2.86 -2.91 -0.31
C SER A 9 -4.19 -3.64 -0.63
N LEU A 10 -4.14 -4.82 -1.23
CA LEU A 10 -5.30 -5.66 -1.47
C LEU A 10 -6.08 -5.97 -0.17
N GLY A 11 -5.36 -6.15 0.93
CA GLY A 11 -5.92 -6.45 2.24
C GLY A 11 -6.86 -5.36 2.77
N GLU A 12 -6.73 -4.11 2.33
CA GLU A 12 -7.68 -3.04 2.71
C GLU A 12 -9.09 -3.35 2.20
N TYR A 13 -9.23 -3.93 1.01
CA TYR A 13 -10.53 -4.38 0.48
C TYR A 13 -11.11 -5.53 1.32
N SER A 14 -10.27 -6.46 1.76
CA SER A 14 -10.68 -7.52 2.69
C SER A 14 -11.14 -6.95 4.04
N ALA A 15 -10.44 -5.93 4.54
CA ALA A 15 -10.81 -5.21 5.76
C ALA A 15 -12.16 -4.48 5.62
N LEU A 16 -12.44 -3.88 4.45
CA LEU A 16 -13.74 -3.26 4.14
C LEU A 16 -14.88 -4.29 4.16
N VAL A 17 -14.64 -5.50 3.63
CA VAL A 17 -15.64 -6.60 3.69
C VAL A 17 -15.84 -7.07 5.13
N ALA A 18 -14.75 -7.29 5.87
CA ALA A 18 -14.82 -7.72 7.27
C ALA A 18 -15.53 -6.70 8.18
N GLY A 19 -15.39 -5.42 7.86
CA GLY A 19 -16.08 -4.30 8.51
C GLY A 19 -17.51 -4.07 8.01
N ASN A 20 -18.02 -4.87 7.04
CA ASN A 20 -19.33 -4.68 6.40
C ASN A 20 -19.51 -3.31 5.69
N PHE A 21 -18.43 -2.61 5.32
CA PHE A 21 -18.50 -1.39 4.51
C PHE A 21 -18.90 -1.69 3.05
N ILE A 22 -18.51 -2.86 2.56
CA ILE A 22 -18.83 -3.38 1.23
C ILE A 22 -19.19 -4.86 1.33
N ASN A 23 -20.13 -5.34 0.54
CA ASN A 23 -20.41 -6.77 0.49
C ASN A 23 -19.36 -7.53 -0.33
N ILE A 24 -19.28 -8.84 -0.13
CA ILE A 24 -18.25 -9.70 -0.75
C ILE A 24 -18.36 -9.74 -2.28
N THR A 25 -19.56 -9.64 -2.84
CA THR A 25 -19.80 -9.68 -4.29
C THR A 25 -19.23 -8.44 -4.94
N ASP A 26 -19.58 -7.25 -4.45
CA ASP A 26 -19.09 -5.98 -4.95
C ASP A 26 -17.55 -5.89 -4.76
N ALA A 27 -17.03 -6.32 -3.61
CA ALA A 27 -15.60 -6.37 -3.37
C ALA A 27 -14.87 -7.26 -4.38
N SER A 28 -15.43 -8.43 -4.70
CA SER A 28 -14.83 -9.36 -5.66
C SER A 28 -14.77 -8.78 -7.07
N ILE A 29 -15.83 -8.10 -7.51
CA ILE A 29 -15.86 -7.38 -8.80
C ILE A 29 -14.81 -6.28 -8.82
N LEU A 30 -14.76 -5.47 -7.76
CA LEU A 30 -13.82 -4.35 -7.65
C LEU A 30 -12.36 -4.82 -7.62
N ILE A 31 -12.04 -5.88 -6.86
CA ILE A 31 -10.70 -6.46 -6.78
C ILE A 31 -10.27 -7.05 -8.13
N LYS A 32 -11.17 -7.73 -8.84
CA LYS A 32 -10.91 -8.23 -10.19
C LYS A 32 -10.55 -7.08 -11.12
N LYS A 33 -11.39 -6.05 -11.16
CA LYS A 33 -11.13 -4.86 -12.02
C LYS A 33 -9.84 -4.16 -11.63
N ARG A 34 -9.57 -4.02 -10.32
CA ARG A 34 -8.31 -3.47 -9.80
C ARG A 34 -7.10 -4.25 -10.33
N GLY A 35 -7.15 -5.57 -10.26
CA GLY A 35 -6.08 -6.44 -10.76
C GLY A 35 -5.84 -6.30 -12.26
N GLU A 36 -6.91 -6.26 -13.05
CA GLU A 36 -6.86 -6.05 -14.50
C GLU A 36 -6.23 -4.69 -14.83
N LEU A 37 -6.68 -3.61 -14.20
CA LEU A 37 -6.17 -2.26 -14.41
C LEU A 37 -4.69 -2.13 -14.00
N MET A 38 -4.31 -2.69 -12.87
CA MET A 38 -2.91 -2.69 -12.41
C MET A 38 -1.98 -3.48 -13.34
N HIS A 39 -2.49 -4.58 -13.91
CA HIS A 39 -1.71 -5.40 -14.85
C HIS A 39 -1.55 -4.74 -16.22
N SER A 40 -2.61 -4.08 -16.70
CA SER A 40 -2.63 -3.44 -18.03
C SER A 40 -2.14 -1.99 -18.06
N SER A 41 -1.81 -1.41 -16.90
CA SER A 41 -1.43 0.01 -16.78
C SER A 41 -0.15 0.38 -17.52
N ILE A 42 0.75 -0.57 -17.69
CA ILE A 42 2.04 -0.38 -18.36
C ILE A 42 2.41 -1.69 -19.07
N GLU A 43 3.08 -1.58 -20.21
CA GLU A 43 3.60 -2.74 -20.93
C GLU A 43 4.54 -3.57 -20.02
N PRO A 44 4.51 -4.91 -20.16
CA PRO A 44 5.36 -5.79 -19.37
C PRO A 44 6.85 -5.43 -19.48
N ASN A 45 7.57 -5.59 -18.38
CA ASN A 45 9.02 -5.37 -18.29
C ASN A 45 9.51 -3.93 -18.49
N ILE A 46 8.62 -2.91 -18.46
CA ILE A 46 9.01 -1.50 -18.50
C ILE A 46 9.14 -0.91 -17.11
N SER A 47 8.30 -1.35 -16.19
CA SER A 47 8.27 -0.86 -14.82
C SER A 47 8.35 -1.99 -13.80
N GLY A 48 8.63 -1.65 -12.54
CA GLY A 48 8.78 -2.66 -11.49
C GLY A 48 8.94 -2.06 -10.10
N MET A 49 9.36 -2.91 -9.18
CA MET A 49 9.53 -2.55 -7.78
C MET A 49 10.79 -3.18 -7.19
N ALA A 50 11.36 -2.57 -6.16
CA ALA A 50 12.46 -3.13 -5.40
C ALA A 50 12.28 -2.90 -3.89
N ALA A 51 12.56 -3.92 -3.09
CA ALA A 51 12.61 -3.82 -1.64
C ALA A 51 13.97 -3.30 -1.18
N ILE A 52 13.96 -2.30 -0.32
CA ILE A 52 15.13 -1.68 0.30
C ILE A 52 15.12 -2.02 1.79
N ILE A 53 16.19 -2.66 2.26
CA ILE A 53 16.31 -3.14 3.63
C ILE A 53 17.41 -2.36 4.36
N GLY A 54 17.11 -1.97 5.60
CA GLY A 54 18.09 -1.37 6.51
C GLY A 54 17.91 0.12 6.74
N LYS A 55 16.90 0.74 6.14
CA LYS A 55 16.57 2.17 6.30
C LYS A 55 15.06 2.38 6.28
N ASN A 56 14.61 3.44 6.97
CA ASN A 56 13.20 3.84 7.01
C ASN A 56 12.81 4.72 5.82
N ALA A 57 11.52 4.94 5.65
CA ALA A 57 10.95 5.72 4.55
C ALA A 57 11.48 7.16 4.53
N LYS A 58 11.59 7.83 5.68
CA LYS A 58 12.10 9.21 5.76
C LYS A 58 13.54 9.32 5.23
N PHE A 59 14.40 8.36 5.57
CA PHE A 59 15.77 8.32 5.07
C PHE A 59 15.80 8.09 3.55
N ILE A 60 15.03 7.12 3.06
CA ILE A 60 14.96 6.79 1.63
C ILE A 60 14.38 7.96 0.81
N ASP A 61 13.33 8.63 1.29
CA ASP A 61 12.81 9.87 0.67
C ASP A 61 13.90 10.96 0.58
N GLY A 62 14.73 11.08 1.62
CA GLY A 62 15.87 12.01 1.61
C GLY A 62 16.91 11.67 0.54
N VAL A 63 17.26 10.38 0.38
CA VAL A 63 18.18 9.93 -0.67
C VAL A 63 17.60 10.16 -2.06
N ILE A 64 16.32 9.82 -2.28
CA ILE A 64 15.61 10.05 -3.54
C ILE A 64 15.67 11.54 -3.93
N LYS A 65 15.29 12.43 -3.03
CA LYS A 65 15.28 13.88 -3.27
C LYS A 65 16.67 14.44 -3.52
N LYS A 66 17.65 14.08 -2.66
CA LYS A 66 19.04 14.58 -2.77
C LYS A 66 19.71 14.23 -4.09
N ASN A 67 19.36 13.06 -4.65
CA ASN A 67 19.97 12.54 -5.88
C ASN A 67 19.07 12.65 -7.10
N ASN A 68 17.91 13.31 -7.00
CA ASN A 68 16.92 13.47 -8.07
C ASN A 68 16.52 12.12 -8.72
N LEU A 69 16.38 11.05 -7.90
CA LEU A 69 16.01 9.74 -8.41
C LEU A 69 14.54 9.75 -8.87
N LYS A 70 14.28 9.10 -10.00
CA LYS A 70 12.93 9.00 -10.60
C LYS A 70 12.13 7.80 -10.09
N VAL A 71 12.38 7.38 -8.86
CA VAL A 71 11.62 6.34 -8.17
C VAL A 71 10.82 6.94 -7.02
N VAL A 72 9.75 6.28 -6.61
CA VAL A 72 8.94 6.68 -5.45
C VAL A 72 8.88 5.56 -4.43
N ILE A 73 8.59 5.89 -3.16
CA ILE A 73 8.27 4.87 -2.17
C ILE A 73 6.84 4.40 -2.37
N ALA A 74 6.69 3.14 -2.75
CA ALA A 74 5.40 2.46 -2.91
C ALA A 74 4.84 1.94 -1.58
N ASN A 75 5.70 1.33 -0.74
CA ASN A 75 5.28 0.80 0.55
C ASN A 75 6.27 1.20 1.64
N ASP A 76 5.76 1.73 2.73
CA ASP A 76 6.48 1.93 4.00
C ASP A 76 6.11 0.78 4.95
N ASN A 77 6.85 -0.33 4.84
CA ASN A 77 6.49 -1.60 5.45
C ASN A 77 6.96 -1.76 6.90
N SER A 78 8.07 -1.13 7.26
CA SER A 78 8.60 -1.09 8.64
C SER A 78 9.75 -0.08 8.74
N PRO A 79 10.21 0.27 9.95
CA PRO A 79 11.37 1.17 10.12
C PRO A 79 12.65 0.70 9.41
N MET A 80 12.69 -0.57 8.98
CA MET A 80 13.86 -1.18 8.34
C MET A 80 13.58 -1.72 6.93
N GLN A 81 12.38 -1.49 6.39
CA GLN A 81 11.99 -2.02 5.08
C GLN A 81 11.00 -1.09 4.37
N VAL A 82 11.40 -0.61 3.21
CA VAL A 82 10.52 0.08 2.26
C VAL A 82 10.55 -0.60 0.89
N VAL A 83 9.54 -0.35 0.07
CA VAL A 83 9.54 -0.77 -1.33
C VAL A 83 9.48 0.47 -2.19
N ILE A 84 10.36 0.56 -3.17
CA ILE A 84 10.34 1.60 -4.20
C ILE A 84 9.70 1.07 -5.48
N SER A 85 9.17 1.98 -6.27
CA SER A 85 8.46 1.73 -7.52
C SER A 85 8.85 2.76 -8.57
N GLY A 86 8.92 2.33 -9.85
CA GLY A 86 9.30 3.20 -10.97
C GLY A 86 9.59 2.43 -12.25
N LEU A 87 10.17 3.09 -13.25
CA LEU A 87 10.68 2.43 -14.44
C LEU A 87 11.85 1.51 -14.06
N ILE A 88 12.01 0.39 -14.76
CA ILE A 88 13.07 -0.59 -14.45
C ILE A 88 14.45 0.05 -14.55
N GLU A 89 14.70 0.88 -15.56
CA GLU A 89 15.97 1.62 -15.72
C GLU A 89 16.27 2.56 -14.54
N ASP A 90 15.25 3.25 -14.02
CA ASP A 90 15.38 4.13 -12.86
C ASP A 90 15.64 3.34 -11.56
N ILE A 91 14.99 2.17 -11.41
CA ILE A 91 15.25 1.26 -10.29
C ILE A 91 16.69 0.75 -10.34
N ILE A 92 17.16 0.28 -11.51
CA ILE A 92 18.52 -0.23 -11.68
C ILE A 92 19.55 0.87 -11.41
N SER A 93 19.35 2.05 -11.98
CA SER A 93 20.29 3.18 -11.78
C SER A 93 20.34 3.67 -10.34
N SER A 94 19.26 3.53 -9.59
CA SER A 94 19.18 3.94 -8.17
C SER A 94 19.93 2.99 -7.22
N GLU A 95 20.14 1.73 -7.57
CA GLU A 95 20.67 0.69 -6.69
C GLU A 95 22.02 1.08 -6.07
N GLN A 96 22.99 1.47 -6.90
CA GLN A 96 24.33 1.90 -6.44
C GLN A 96 24.28 3.12 -5.52
N ILE A 97 23.34 4.04 -5.79
CA ILE A 97 23.17 5.24 -4.98
C ILE A 97 22.64 4.85 -3.59
N PHE A 98 21.69 3.94 -3.50
CA PHE A 98 21.19 3.46 -2.23
C PHE A 98 22.26 2.73 -1.42
N PHE A 99 23.10 1.88 -2.04
CA PHE A 99 24.22 1.23 -1.35
C PHE A 99 25.24 2.24 -0.83
N LYS A 100 25.61 3.25 -1.62
CA LYS A 100 26.51 4.34 -1.18
C LYS A 100 25.96 5.15 0.01
N ASN A 101 24.63 5.16 0.19
CA ASN A 101 23.94 5.78 1.31
C ASN A 101 23.64 4.82 2.47
N GLY A 102 24.28 3.64 2.51
CA GLY A 102 24.23 2.71 3.63
C GLY A 102 22.97 1.84 3.69
N VAL A 103 22.30 1.62 2.56
CA VAL A 103 21.29 0.55 2.43
C VAL A 103 21.99 -0.79 2.51
N LYS A 104 21.42 -1.74 3.28
CA LYS A 104 22.03 -3.07 3.50
C LYS A 104 21.72 -4.06 2.39
N ARG A 105 20.51 -4.01 1.84
CA ARG A 105 20.07 -4.92 0.77
C ARG A 105 19.10 -4.18 -0.15
N PHE A 106 19.23 -4.48 -1.43
CA PHE A 106 18.36 -4.05 -2.51
C PHE A 106 17.89 -5.30 -3.26
N VAL A 107 16.59 -5.53 -3.31
CA VAL A 107 16.03 -6.77 -3.87
C VAL A 107 14.94 -6.40 -4.87
N LYS A 108 15.20 -6.65 -6.17
CA LYS A 108 14.18 -6.51 -7.21
C LYS A 108 13.04 -7.49 -6.94
N LEU A 109 11.80 -7.02 -7.01
CA LEU A 109 10.63 -7.85 -6.79
C LEU A 109 10.14 -8.43 -8.12
N ASN A 110 9.65 -9.66 -8.08
CA ASN A 110 9.00 -10.29 -9.22
C ASN A 110 7.53 -9.85 -9.28
N VAL A 111 7.32 -8.65 -9.83
CA VAL A 111 5.99 -8.04 -10.00
C VAL A 111 5.82 -7.54 -11.43
N SER A 112 4.59 -7.45 -11.90
CA SER A 112 4.27 -7.11 -13.29
C SER A 112 4.34 -5.61 -13.61
N ALA A 113 4.30 -4.72 -12.58
CA ALA A 113 4.27 -3.28 -12.79
C ALA A 113 4.75 -2.50 -11.54
N ALA A 114 4.91 -1.18 -11.72
CA ALA A 114 5.28 -0.22 -10.67
C ALA A 114 4.07 0.19 -9.83
N PHE A 115 3.55 -0.72 -9.01
CA PHE A 115 2.40 -0.46 -8.16
C PHE A 115 2.66 0.67 -7.16
N HIS A 116 1.59 1.33 -6.71
CA HIS A 116 1.63 2.42 -5.73
C HIS A 116 2.56 3.58 -6.12
N SER A 117 2.54 3.94 -7.42
CA SER A 117 3.29 5.04 -8.00
C SER A 117 2.41 5.87 -8.94
N ASN A 118 2.91 7.02 -9.37
CA ASN A 118 2.24 7.87 -10.36
C ASN A 118 1.98 7.16 -11.71
N LEU A 119 2.71 6.09 -12.00
CA LEU A 119 2.48 5.25 -13.18
C LEU A 119 1.14 4.50 -13.13
N MET A 120 0.48 4.48 -11.97
CA MET A 120 -0.88 3.92 -11.78
C MET A 120 -1.99 4.98 -11.88
N ASN A 121 -1.70 6.24 -12.20
CA ASN A 121 -2.70 7.32 -12.15
C ASN A 121 -3.90 7.04 -13.06
N ASP A 122 -3.68 6.64 -14.32
CA ASP A 122 -4.76 6.37 -15.27
C ASP A 122 -5.59 5.17 -14.83
N ALA A 123 -4.93 4.10 -14.37
CA ALA A 123 -5.60 2.93 -13.82
C ALA A 123 -6.43 3.29 -12.55
N GLN A 124 -5.91 4.20 -11.71
CA GLN A 124 -6.65 4.71 -10.54
C GLN A 124 -7.90 5.50 -10.95
N LEU A 125 -7.81 6.35 -11.98
CA LEU A 125 -8.96 7.10 -12.48
C LEU A 125 -10.06 6.17 -13.00
N GLU A 126 -9.71 5.10 -13.71
CA GLU A 126 -10.66 4.09 -14.13
C GLU A 126 -11.27 3.33 -12.94
N LEU A 127 -10.45 2.95 -11.95
CA LEU A 127 -10.94 2.27 -10.75
C LEU A 127 -11.90 3.15 -9.93
N ILE A 128 -11.67 4.46 -9.90
CA ILE A 128 -12.58 5.42 -9.23
C ILE A 128 -14.00 5.32 -9.81
N ASN A 129 -14.14 5.14 -11.13
CA ASN A 129 -15.44 4.96 -11.75
C ASN A 129 -16.16 3.70 -11.24
N GLU A 130 -15.43 2.63 -10.99
CA GLU A 130 -15.99 1.40 -10.41
C GLU A 130 -16.33 1.58 -8.91
N ILE A 131 -15.45 2.24 -8.15
CA ILE A 131 -15.70 2.56 -6.73
C ILE A 131 -16.98 3.39 -6.59
N ASN A 132 -17.23 4.34 -7.49
CA ASN A 132 -18.43 5.19 -7.45
C ASN A 132 -19.74 4.42 -7.68
N LYS A 133 -19.70 3.21 -8.24
CA LYS A 133 -20.89 2.35 -8.42
C LYS A 133 -21.23 1.53 -7.19
N ILE A 134 -20.33 1.44 -6.23
CA ILE A 134 -20.48 0.61 -5.04
C ILE A 134 -21.37 1.30 -4.01
N ASN A 135 -22.30 0.54 -3.48
CA ASN A 135 -23.14 0.98 -2.35
C ASN A 135 -22.43 0.66 -1.03
N PHE A 136 -21.59 1.59 -0.57
CA PHE A 136 -20.92 1.47 0.74
C PHE A 136 -21.93 1.63 1.87
N LYS A 137 -21.67 0.92 2.97
CA LYS A 137 -22.52 0.93 4.17
C LYS A 137 -21.77 1.48 5.37
N ASN A 138 -22.47 2.14 6.28
CA ASN A 138 -21.88 2.51 7.56
C ASN A 138 -21.58 1.29 8.41
N CYS A 139 -20.44 1.31 9.09
CA CYS A 139 -20.05 0.32 10.07
C CYS A 139 -19.58 1.00 11.36
N ASN A 140 -19.79 0.31 12.50
CA ASN A 140 -19.41 0.83 13.83
C ASN A 140 -17.96 0.52 14.20
N ILE A 141 -17.24 -0.29 13.39
CA ILE A 141 -15.85 -0.65 13.64
C ILE A 141 -15.01 0.10 12.61
N PRO A 142 -14.11 0.98 13.05
CA PRO A 142 -13.30 1.78 12.14
C PRO A 142 -12.33 0.94 11.32
N ILE A 143 -11.85 1.53 10.22
CA ILE A 143 -10.77 1.00 9.39
C ILE A 143 -9.59 1.97 9.40
N ILE A 144 -8.36 1.45 9.29
CA ILE A 144 -7.19 2.26 9.03
C ILE A 144 -6.85 2.16 7.54
N SER A 145 -6.86 3.30 6.87
CA SER A 145 -6.63 3.40 5.42
C SER A 145 -5.14 3.43 5.08
N ASN A 146 -4.77 2.83 3.96
CA ASN A 146 -3.36 2.76 3.51
C ASN A 146 -2.83 4.12 3.03
N TYR A 147 -3.66 4.92 2.39
CA TYR A 147 -3.29 6.18 1.76
C TYR A 147 -2.81 7.23 2.76
N ASP A 148 -3.55 7.42 3.84
CA ASP A 148 -3.34 8.49 4.82
C ASP A 148 -3.10 7.99 6.25
N SER A 149 -3.17 6.66 6.48
CA SER A 149 -3.06 6.02 7.80
C SER A 149 -4.03 6.57 8.85
N THR A 150 -5.18 7.10 8.43
CA THR A 150 -6.21 7.60 9.34
C THR A 150 -7.14 6.49 9.82
N ILE A 151 -7.62 6.61 11.07
CA ILE A 151 -8.64 5.73 11.66
C ILE A 151 -10.00 6.34 11.32
N ASN A 152 -10.76 5.68 10.47
CA ASN A 152 -12.04 6.19 9.97
C ASN A 152 -13.18 5.20 10.13
N SER A 153 -14.34 5.69 10.57
CA SER A 153 -15.65 5.04 10.44
C SER A 153 -16.59 5.81 9.50
N ASN A 154 -16.19 7.01 9.08
CA ASN A 154 -16.95 7.82 8.14
C ASN A 154 -16.75 7.29 6.71
N ILE A 155 -17.84 6.98 6.03
CA ILE A 155 -17.84 6.42 4.67
C ILE A 155 -17.13 7.32 3.66
N GLU A 156 -17.39 8.61 3.68
CA GLU A 156 -16.83 9.55 2.70
C GLU A 156 -15.30 9.59 2.79
N SER A 157 -14.77 9.61 4.01
CA SER A 157 -13.32 9.56 4.25
C SER A 157 -12.71 8.22 3.79
N ILE A 158 -13.39 7.11 4.05
CA ILE A 158 -12.96 5.77 3.61
C ILE A 158 -12.93 5.69 2.09
N ILE A 159 -13.99 6.13 1.42
CA ILE A 159 -14.07 6.16 -0.05
C ILE A 159 -12.99 7.07 -0.64
N TYR A 160 -12.76 8.24 -0.03
CA TYR A 160 -11.69 9.14 -0.45
C TYR A 160 -10.31 8.46 -0.39
N SER A 161 -9.99 7.85 0.74
CA SER A 161 -8.70 7.16 0.92
C SER A 161 -8.57 5.96 -0.03
N LEU A 162 -9.65 5.18 -0.24
CA LEU A 162 -9.66 4.05 -1.18
C LEU A 162 -9.44 4.49 -2.63
N LYS A 163 -10.04 5.60 -3.05
CA LYS A 163 -9.84 6.19 -4.39
C LYS A 163 -8.41 6.61 -4.64
N ASN A 164 -7.67 6.94 -3.60
CA ASN A 164 -6.27 7.38 -3.69
C ASN A 164 -5.25 6.26 -3.38
N GLN A 165 -5.68 5.04 -3.10
CA GLN A 165 -4.78 3.97 -2.66
C GLN A 165 -3.86 3.45 -3.77
N MET A 166 -4.39 3.27 -5.00
CA MET A 166 -3.69 2.52 -6.06
C MET A 166 -2.41 3.20 -6.55
N ALA A 167 -2.43 4.52 -6.70
CA ALA A 167 -1.31 5.31 -7.22
C ALA A 167 -0.45 5.93 -6.12
N ASN A 168 -0.73 5.66 -4.85
CA ASN A 168 -0.05 6.28 -3.74
C ASN A 168 0.56 5.25 -2.77
N ARG A 169 1.50 5.73 -1.95
CA ARG A 169 2.21 4.94 -0.94
C ARG A 169 1.26 4.25 0.03
N VAL A 170 1.49 2.96 0.26
CA VAL A 170 0.94 2.22 1.39
C VAL A 170 1.73 2.58 2.65
N ARG A 171 1.11 3.28 3.59
CA ARG A 171 1.70 3.77 4.85
C ARG A 171 1.54 2.74 5.96
N TRP A 172 2.06 1.53 5.76
CA TRP A 172 1.86 0.42 6.70
C TRP A 172 2.46 0.69 8.07
N THR A 173 3.69 1.23 8.13
CA THR A 173 4.34 1.60 9.40
C THR A 173 3.49 2.58 10.20
N ASP A 174 2.99 3.62 9.55
CA ASP A 174 2.16 4.64 10.21
C ASP A 174 0.81 4.04 10.63
N SER A 175 0.20 3.18 9.79
CA SER A 175 -1.06 2.49 10.10
C SER A 175 -0.94 1.59 11.33
N ILE A 176 0.17 0.87 11.49
CA ILE A 176 0.39 0.05 12.69
C ILE A 176 0.61 0.91 13.93
N LYS A 177 1.36 1.99 13.83
CA LYS A 177 1.54 2.93 14.96
C LYS A 177 0.22 3.57 15.40
N LYS A 178 -0.72 3.79 14.47
CA LYS A 178 -2.07 4.28 14.83
C LYS A 178 -2.84 3.33 15.74
N LEU A 179 -2.49 2.05 15.81
CA LEU A 179 -3.10 1.12 16.77
C LEU A 179 -2.83 1.51 18.23
N GLU A 180 -1.73 2.25 18.51
CA GLU A 180 -1.43 2.78 19.84
C GLU A 180 -2.52 3.79 20.31
N GLU A 181 -3.21 4.45 19.38
CA GLU A 181 -4.32 5.36 19.66
C GLU A 181 -5.64 4.62 19.94
N THR A 182 -5.64 3.30 19.80
CA THR A 182 -6.77 2.42 20.09
C THR A 182 -6.47 1.57 21.32
N GLU A 183 -7.49 1.05 21.97
CA GLU A 183 -7.31 0.10 23.07
C GLU A 183 -7.00 -1.33 22.58
N THR A 184 -6.22 -1.44 21.49
CA THR A 184 -5.88 -2.73 20.86
C THR A 184 -4.85 -3.44 21.71
N THR A 185 -5.19 -4.63 22.20
CA THR A 185 -4.30 -5.49 23.00
C THR A 185 -3.75 -6.68 22.22
N GLN A 186 -4.35 -6.98 21.07
CA GLN A 186 -3.96 -8.11 20.23
C GLN A 186 -4.21 -7.80 18.76
N ILE A 187 -3.27 -8.23 17.90
CA ILE A 187 -3.41 -8.17 16.45
C ILE A 187 -3.53 -9.60 15.92
N ILE A 188 -4.51 -9.85 15.08
CA ILE A 188 -4.75 -11.15 14.44
C ILE A 188 -4.64 -10.97 12.93
N GLU A 189 -3.66 -11.62 12.30
CA GLU A 189 -3.53 -11.68 10.84
C GLU A 189 -4.47 -12.78 10.31
N ILE A 190 -5.33 -12.41 9.37
CA ILE A 190 -6.27 -13.31 8.69
C ILE A 190 -5.90 -13.32 7.21
N GLY A 191 -5.49 -14.49 6.71
CA GLY A 191 -5.06 -14.67 5.32
C GLY A 191 -3.99 -15.73 5.18
N PRO A 192 -3.50 -15.98 3.97
CA PRO A 192 -2.43 -16.94 3.73
C PRO A 192 -1.08 -16.41 4.21
N GLY A 193 -0.36 -17.22 4.96
CA GLY A 193 0.99 -16.89 5.44
C GLY A 193 1.01 -16.03 6.70
N LYS A 194 2.18 -15.41 6.97
CA LYS A 194 2.48 -14.61 8.16
C LYS A 194 3.32 -13.38 7.82
N VAL A 195 3.09 -12.79 6.66
CA VAL A 195 3.91 -11.67 6.17
C VAL A 195 3.69 -10.42 7.01
N LEU A 196 2.41 -10.08 7.27
CA LEU A 196 2.07 -8.88 8.03
C LEU A 196 2.50 -9.01 9.48
N SER A 197 2.32 -10.17 10.12
CA SER A 197 2.84 -10.46 11.46
C SER A 197 4.36 -10.24 11.54
N GLY A 198 5.09 -10.67 10.50
CA GLY A 198 6.54 -10.45 10.41
C GLY A 198 6.94 -9.00 10.20
N LEU A 199 6.10 -8.17 9.56
CA LEU A 199 6.31 -6.72 9.43
C LEU A 199 5.99 -6.01 10.74
N ILE A 200 4.86 -6.33 11.36
CA ILE A 200 4.40 -5.74 12.63
C ILE A 200 5.43 -5.94 13.75
N ALA A 201 6.02 -7.14 13.83
CA ALA A 201 7.05 -7.43 14.84
C ALA A 201 8.34 -6.57 14.70
N ARG A 202 8.45 -5.74 13.66
CA ARG A 202 9.58 -4.85 13.39
C ARG A 202 9.23 -3.37 13.51
N ILE A 203 7.99 -3.06 13.84
CA ILE A 203 7.48 -1.71 14.06
C ILE A 203 7.41 -1.40 15.54
#